data_0ed70b2893d3ef0bda012f484ade2cc5
#
_entry.id   0ed70b2893d3ef0bda012f484ade2cc5
#
_cell.length_a   1.000
_cell.length_b   1.000
_cell.length_c   1.000
_cell.angle_alpha   90.00
_cell.angle_beta   90.00
_cell.angle_gamma   90.00
#
_symmetry.space_group_name_H-M   'P 1'
#
loop_
_entity.id
_entity.type
_entity.pdbx_description
1 polymer ?
#
loop_
_entity_poly.entity_id
_entity_poly.type
_entity_poly.pdbx_seq_one_letter_code
_entity_poly.pdbx_strand_id
1 'polypeptide(L)'
;MTRSSVHFHPTPIQSHIPERLLLTLPAYKTDPFRHGITLTIAAVNNNTYAVTALYHLMTRWPTMPYAPLFSNIPFHTLAVNISSASFDRNWMVTRLRNLLLEEGVPGNYLGHSFRQGAAIWARQVGISDKDIQLLGCWKSNAYKRYIEVHPDHILEVSRRL
;
A
#
# COMPACT_ATOMS: atom_id res chain seq x y z
N MET A 1 -1.30 9.08 9.83
CA MET A 1 -0.33 9.36 8.74
C MET A 1 -0.76 10.63 8.03
N THR A 2 0.15 11.55 7.85
CA THR A 2 -0.09 12.88 7.28
C THR A 2 0.64 13.03 5.94
N ARG A 3 0.39 14.11 5.23
CA ARG A 3 1.06 14.41 3.96
C ARG A 3 2.57 14.60 4.12
N SER A 4 3.02 15.12 5.27
CA SER A 4 4.45 15.21 5.59
C SER A 4 5.15 13.87 5.76
N SER A 5 4.42 12.76 5.80
CA SER A 5 4.99 11.41 5.82
C SER A 5 5.45 10.94 4.42
N VAL A 6 5.15 11.69 3.36
CA VAL A 6 5.46 11.34 1.96
C VAL A 6 6.50 12.29 1.41
N HIS A 7 7.63 11.74 0.96
CA HIS A 7 8.69 12.49 0.30
C HIS A 7 9.02 11.87 -1.05
N PHE A 8 8.94 12.67 -2.11
CA PHE A 8 9.30 12.23 -3.45
C PHE A 8 10.78 12.48 -3.74
N HIS A 9 11.40 11.60 -4.51
CA HIS A 9 12.78 11.75 -4.93
C HIS A 9 12.96 11.39 -6.42
N PRO A 10 13.67 12.22 -7.20
CA PRO A 10 14.02 13.58 -6.86
C PRO A 10 12.80 14.42 -6.51
N THR A 11 13.01 15.53 -5.79
CA THR A 11 11.91 16.48 -5.53
C THR A 11 11.32 16.92 -6.86
N PRO A 12 10.01 16.81 -7.06
CA PRO A 12 9.40 17.09 -8.35
C PRO A 12 9.65 18.54 -8.77
N ILE A 13 10.40 18.73 -9.84
CA ILE A 13 10.47 19.98 -10.58
C ILE A 13 9.45 19.83 -11.71
N GLN A 14 8.64 20.84 -11.94
CA GLN A 14 7.51 20.87 -12.88
C GLN A 14 7.62 19.83 -14.02
N SER A 15 6.66 18.91 -14.07
CA SER A 15 6.41 17.89 -15.12
C SER A 15 7.14 16.53 -15.04
N HIS A 16 8.03 16.27 -14.10
CA HIS A 16 8.64 14.94 -14.00
C HIS A 16 8.00 14.11 -12.90
N ILE A 17 7.56 12.89 -13.25
CA ILE A 17 7.11 11.89 -12.27
C ILE A 17 8.32 11.48 -11.44
N PRO A 18 8.21 11.48 -10.08
CA PRO A 18 9.31 11.07 -9.22
C PRO A 18 9.76 9.64 -9.48
N GLU A 19 11.04 9.34 -9.34
CA GLU A 19 11.60 7.99 -9.51
C GLU A 19 11.25 7.07 -8.34
N ARG A 20 11.06 7.64 -7.16
CA ARG A 20 10.68 6.91 -5.94
C ARG A 20 9.99 7.81 -4.95
N LEU A 21 9.29 7.18 -4.03
CA LEU A 21 8.76 7.83 -2.85
C LEU A 21 9.33 7.20 -1.58
N LEU A 22 9.57 8.02 -0.58
CA LEU A 22 9.86 7.63 0.79
C LEU A 22 8.60 7.85 1.62
N LEU A 23 8.07 6.78 2.21
CA LEU A 23 6.89 6.81 3.07
C LEU A 23 7.28 6.54 4.51
N THR A 24 7.22 7.54 5.37
CA THR A 24 7.56 7.40 6.79
C THR A 24 6.32 7.03 7.60
N LEU A 25 6.35 5.85 8.19
CA LEU A 25 5.37 5.38 9.16
C LEU A 25 5.89 5.69 10.57
N PRO A 26 5.27 6.61 11.32
CA PRO A 26 5.80 7.06 12.62
C PRO A 26 5.73 6.00 13.71
N ALA A 27 4.83 5.02 13.57
CA ALA A 27 4.69 3.86 14.44
C ALA A 27 3.90 2.75 13.75
N TYR A 28 4.13 1.50 14.13
CA TYR A 28 3.38 0.35 13.64
C TYR A 28 3.18 -0.70 14.75
N LYS A 29 2.28 -1.65 14.54
CA LYS A 29 1.79 -2.57 15.58
C LYS A 29 2.90 -3.33 16.34
N THR A 30 3.99 -3.67 15.66
CA THR A 30 5.12 -4.44 16.22
C THR A 30 6.35 -3.58 16.50
N ASP A 31 6.15 -2.28 16.71
CA ASP A 31 7.17 -1.30 17.06
C ASP A 31 6.89 -0.76 18.48
N PRO A 32 7.34 -1.47 19.53
CA PRO A 32 7.05 -1.09 20.91
C PRO A 32 7.72 0.23 21.31
N PHE A 33 8.80 0.60 20.67
CA PHE A 33 9.54 1.83 20.95
C PHE A 33 9.16 3.01 20.05
N ARG A 34 8.20 2.81 19.12
CA ARG A 34 7.74 3.82 18.17
C ARG A 34 8.85 4.48 17.36
N HIS A 35 9.87 3.73 16.98
CA HIS A 35 10.95 4.21 16.13
C HIS A 35 10.47 4.50 14.71
N GLY A 36 9.33 3.94 14.33
CA GLY A 36 8.79 4.07 12.98
C GLY A 36 9.57 3.27 11.95
N ILE A 37 9.23 3.46 10.70
CA ILE A 37 9.95 2.90 9.56
C ILE A 37 9.74 3.78 8.33
N THR A 38 10.77 3.92 7.52
CA THR A 38 10.67 4.55 6.21
C THR A 38 10.70 3.48 5.13
N LEU A 39 9.65 3.43 4.33
CA LEU A 39 9.52 2.54 3.18
C LEU A 39 9.97 3.29 1.94
N THR A 40 10.83 2.66 1.14
CA THR A 40 11.20 3.16 -0.19
C THR A 40 10.38 2.43 -1.23
N ILE A 41 9.63 3.17 -2.04
CA ILE A 41 8.78 2.64 -3.11
C ILE A 41 9.25 3.22 -4.43
N ALA A 42 9.71 2.37 -5.34
CA ALA A 42 10.14 2.79 -6.66
C ALA A 42 8.94 3.16 -7.54
N ALA A 43 9.11 4.16 -8.40
CA ALA A 43 8.18 4.41 -9.47
C ALA A 43 8.32 3.32 -10.54
N VAL A 44 7.19 2.93 -11.10
CA VAL A 44 7.12 2.06 -12.26
C VAL A 44 6.27 2.78 -13.31
N ASN A 45 6.59 2.57 -14.55
CA ASN A 45 5.98 3.30 -15.67
C ASN A 45 4.52 2.83 -15.94
N ASN A 46 3.68 2.96 -14.91
CA ASN A 46 2.26 2.60 -14.94
C ASN A 46 1.47 3.53 -14.00
N ASN A 47 0.34 4.04 -14.46
CA ASN A 47 -0.52 4.99 -13.73
C ASN A 47 -1.20 4.40 -12.48
N THR A 48 -1.24 3.08 -12.34
CA THR A 48 -1.82 2.40 -11.17
C THR A 48 -0.85 2.23 -10.00
N TYR A 49 0.42 2.60 -10.18
CA TYR A 49 1.42 2.45 -9.11
C TYR A 49 1.35 3.56 -8.06
N ALA A 50 1.69 3.17 -6.83
CA ALA A 50 1.54 4.00 -5.65
C ALA A 50 2.27 5.36 -5.76
N VAL A 51 3.45 5.41 -6.38
CA VAL A 51 4.23 6.65 -6.54
C VAL A 51 3.47 7.64 -7.42
N THR A 52 3.05 7.19 -8.59
CA THR A 52 2.30 8.02 -9.56
C THR A 52 0.95 8.46 -8.97
N ALA A 53 0.22 7.53 -8.35
CA ALA A 53 -1.08 7.82 -7.74
C ALA A 53 -0.97 8.86 -6.60
N LEU A 54 0.02 8.70 -5.72
CA LEU A 54 0.26 9.66 -4.62
C LEU A 54 0.79 11.00 -5.13
N TYR A 55 1.63 11.00 -6.15
CA TYR A 55 2.08 12.23 -6.78
C TYR A 55 0.90 13.01 -7.35
N HIS A 56 0.02 12.37 -8.12
CA HIS A 56 -1.19 13.01 -8.65
C HIS A 56 -2.15 13.44 -7.54
N LEU A 57 -2.33 12.63 -6.49
CA LEU A 57 -3.14 13.02 -5.34
C LEU A 57 -2.62 14.31 -4.71
N MET A 58 -1.31 14.41 -4.47
CA MET A 58 -0.73 15.54 -3.76
C MET A 58 -0.62 16.79 -4.62
N THR A 59 -0.43 16.66 -5.94
CA THR A 59 -0.37 17.77 -6.88
C THR A 59 -1.76 18.29 -7.24
N ARG A 60 -2.74 17.41 -7.42
CA ARG A 60 -4.10 17.80 -7.79
C ARG A 60 -4.88 18.41 -6.61
N TRP A 61 -4.60 17.95 -5.40
CA TRP A 61 -5.24 18.45 -4.17
C TRP A 61 -4.18 18.82 -3.13
N PRO A 62 -3.47 19.95 -3.34
CA PRO A 62 -2.49 20.43 -2.37
C PRO A 62 -3.20 20.80 -1.07
N THR A 63 -2.63 20.38 0.06
CA THR A 63 -3.12 20.73 1.41
C THR A 63 -1.93 20.90 2.35
N MET A 64 -2.20 21.29 3.59
CA MET A 64 -1.18 21.50 4.61
C MET A 64 -0.40 20.19 4.91
N PRO A 65 0.89 20.26 5.25
CA PRO A 65 1.72 19.07 5.52
C PRO A 65 1.17 18.16 6.63
N TYR A 66 0.50 18.72 7.62
CA TYR A 66 -0.10 17.98 8.73
C TYR A 66 -1.50 17.43 8.42
N ALA A 67 -2.09 17.76 7.28
CA ALA A 67 -3.35 17.18 6.86
C ALA A 67 -3.24 15.65 6.68
N PRO A 68 -4.32 14.90 6.92
CA PRO A 68 -4.33 13.46 6.66
C PRO A 68 -3.89 13.15 5.23
N LEU A 69 -3.09 12.10 5.04
CA LEU A 69 -2.66 11.69 3.69
C LEU A 69 -3.85 11.33 2.82
N PHE A 70 -4.82 10.63 3.40
CA PHE A 70 -6.09 10.32 2.77
C PHE A 70 -7.23 10.88 3.59
N SER A 71 -8.28 11.36 2.93
CA SER A 71 -9.47 11.89 3.56
C SER A 71 -10.72 11.38 2.86
N ASN A 72 -11.76 11.08 3.63
CA ASN A 72 -13.09 10.75 3.13
C ASN A 72 -13.97 11.99 2.94
N ILE A 73 -13.45 13.18 3.25
CA ILE A 73 -14.12 14.46 3.08
C ILE A 73 -13.42 15.23 1.95
N PRO A 74 -14.15 15.92 1.08
CA PRO A 74 -13.55 16.78 0.06
C PRO A 74 -12.61 17.81 0.67
N PHE A 75 -11.43 17.98 0.07
CA PHE A 75 -10.35 18.82 0.63
C PHE A 75 -10.74 20.29 0.82
N HIS A 76 -11.69 20.82 0.05
CA HIS A 76 -12.20 22.19 0.22
C HIS A 76 -13.04 22.38 1.49
N THR A 77 -13.51 21.32 2.13
CA THR A 77 -14.28 21.37 3.39
C THR A 77 -13.42 21.14 4.63
N LEU A 78 -12.12 20.89 4.48
CA LEU A 78 -11.20 20.54 5.57
C LEU A 78 -10.84 21.70 6.52
N ALA A 79 -11.37 22.89 6.31
CA ALA A 79 -11.00 24.08 7.12
C ALA A 79 -11.45 23.99 8.59
N VAL A 80 -12.31 23.04 8.98
CA VAL A 80 -13.00 23.06 10.29
C VAL A 80 -12.66 21.90 11.23
N ASN A 81 -12.25 20.72 10.76
CA ASN A 81 -11.95 19.59 11.66
C ASN A 81 -11.09 18.51 11.01
N ILE A 82 -9.78 18.67 11.06
CA ILE A 82 -8.81 17.79 10.38
C ILE A 82 -8.80 16.36 10.96
N SER A 83 -9.08 16.19 12.25
CA SER A 83 -9.03 14.89 12.91
C SER A 83 -10.17 13.95 12.51
N SER A 84 -11.33 14.49 12.14
CA SER A 84 -12.50 13.72 11.69
C SER A 84 -12.46 13.35 10.20
N ALA A 85 -11.52 13.92 9.46
CA ALA A 85 -11.43 13.77 8.01
C ALA A 85 -10.58 12.58 7.55
N SER A 86 -9.89 11.88 8.46
CA SER A 86 -9.06 10.72 8.07
C SER A 86 -9.92 9.52 7.70
N PHE A 87 -9.41 8.67 6.81
CA PHE A 87 -10.07 7.42 6.46
C PHE A 87 -10.31 6.55 7.68
N ASP A 88 -11.56 6.17 7.89
CA ASP A 88 -11.90 5.04 8.72
C ASP A 88 -11.67 3.73 7.95
N ARG A 89 -11.09 2.73 8.64
CA ARG A 89 -10.82 1.40 8.08
C ARG A 89 -12.08 0.74 7.54
N ASN A 90 -13.19 0.83 8.27
CA ASN A 90 -14.44 0.18 7.90
C ASN A 90 -15.03 0.84 6.64
N TRP A 91 -15.01 2.15 6.56
CA TRP A 91 -15.43 2.89 5.37
C TRP A 91 -14.62 2.45 4.13
N MET A 92 -13.28 2.40 4.26
CA MET A 92 -12.41 1.98 3.15
C MET A 92 -12.71 0.55 2.68
N VAL A 93 -12.87 -0.39 3.63
CA VAL A 93 -13.15 -1.79 3.31
C VAL A 93 -14.51 -1.93 2.64
N THR A 94 -15.53 -1.22 3.14
CA THR A 94 -16.87 -1.22 2.55
C THR A 94 -16.86 -0.67 1.14
N ARG A 95 -16.20 0.49 0.93
CA ARG A 95 -16.10 1.10 -0.40
C ARG A 95 -15.37 0.20 -1.39
N LEU A 96 -14.28 -0.44 -0.96
CA LEU A 96 -13.55 -1.38 -1.77
C LEU A 96 -14.39 -2.59 -2.19
N ARG A 97 -15.13 -3.19 -1.24
CA ARG A 97 -16.01 -4.34 -1.55
C ARG A 97 -17.10 -3.97 -2.55
N ASN A 98 -17.68 -2.79 -2.40
CA ASN A 98 -18.68 -2.30 -3.33
C ASN A 98 -18.11 -2.13 -4.75
N LEU A 99 -16.91 -1.50 -4.86
CA LEU A 99 -16.24 -1.36 -6.15
C LEU A 99 -15.92 -2.70 -6.80
N LEU A 100 -15.41 -3.67 -6.03
CA LEU A 100 -15.10 -5.01 -6.54
C LEU A 100 -16.38 -5.75 -6.97
N LEU A 101 -17.48 -5.58 -6.23
CA LEU A 101 -18.76 -6.15 -6.58
C LEU A 101 -19.33 -5.54 -7.86
N GLU A 102 -19.23 -4.22 -8.03
CA GLU A 102 -19.62 -3.49 -9.25
C GLU A 102 -18.84 -4.00 -10.48
N GLU A 103 -17.55 -4.35 -10.29
CA GLU A 103 -16.70 -4.93 -11.33
C GLU A 103 -16.83 -6.46 -11.48
N GLY A 104 -17.83 -7.09 -10.88
CA GLY A 104 -18.08 -8.53 -11.00
C GLY A 104 -17.08 -9.42 -10.24
N VAL A 105 -16.37 -8.87 -9.27
CA VAL A 105 -15.38 -9.58 -8.43
C VAL A 105 -15.93 -9.71 -7.00
N PRO A 106 -16.92 -10.59 -6.76
CA PRO A 106 -17.50 -10.77 -5.44
C PRO A 106 -16.49 -11.43 -4.48
N GLY A 107 -16.53 -11.04 -3.21
CA GLY A 107 -15.68 -11.65 -2.21
C GLY A 107 -15.61 -10.88 -0.90
N ASN A 108 -15.13 -11.54 0.16
CA ASN A 108 -14.99 -10.94 1.48
C ASN A 108 -13.60 -10.33 1.66
N TYR A 109 -13.25 -9.37 0.81
CA TYR A 109 -11.95 -8.73 0.82
C TYR A 109 -11.75 -7.84 2.06
N LEU A 110 -10.55 -7.90 2.62
CA LEU A 110 -10.09 -7.14 3.78
C LEU A 110 -8.71 -6.53 3.48
N GLY A 111 -8.21 -5.67 4.37
CA GLY A 111 -6.86 -5.12 4.23
C GLY A 111 -5.75 -6.19 4.11
N HIS A 112 -5.95 -7.37 4.71
CA HIS A 112 -5.02 -8.51 4.57
C HIS A 112 -5.03 -9.14 3.19
N SER A 113 -6.13 -9.06 2.45
CA SER A 113 -6.26 -9.65 1.10
C SER A 113 -5.24 -9.06 0.13
N PHE A 114 -5.00 -7.74 0.19
CA PHE A 114 -3.95 -7.10 -0.63
C PHE A 114 -2.56 -7.58 -0.28
N ARG A 115 -2.27 -7.71 1.03
CA ARG A 115 -0.97 -8.16 1.50
C ARG A 115 -0.71 -9.62 1.11
N GLN A 116 -1.74 -10.45 1.20
CA GLN A 116 -1.70 -11.83 0.77
C GLN A 116 -1.53 -11.93 -0.75
N GLY A 117 -2.36 -11.23 -1.51
CA GLY A 117 -2.28 -11.22 -2.97
C GLY A 117 -0.93 -10.75 -3.49
N ALA A 118 -0.37 -9.69 -2.91
CA ALA A 118 0.96 -9.19 -3.26
C ALA A 118 2.06 -10.22 -2.99
N ALA A 119 2.02 -10.93 -1.85
CA ALA A 119 3.00 -11.96 -1.53
C ALA A 119 2.90 -13.17 -2.47
N ILE A 120 1.68 -13.62 -2.77
CA ILE A 120 1.43 -14.72 -3.72
C ILE A 120 1.94 -14.35 -5.10
N TRP A 121 1.56 -13.16 -5.59
CA TRP A 121 1.99 -12.69 -6.92
C TRP A 121 3.52 -12.55 -7.00
N ALA A 122 4.16 -11.95 -5.98
CA ALA A 122 5.61 -11.83 -5.95
C ALA A 122 6.31 -13.20 -6.05
N ARG A 123 5.77 -14.22 -5.37
CA ARG A 123 6.27 -15.62 -5.47
C ARG A 123 6.10 -16.15 -6.90
N GLN A 124 4.94 -15.96 -7.52
CA GLN A 124 4.64 -16.44 -8.87
C GLN A 124 5.57 -15.84 -9.91
N VAL A 125 5.98 -14.58 -9.76
CA VAL A 125 6.95 -13.94 -10.67
C VAL A 125 8.40 -14.20 -10.29
N GLY A 126 8.67 -15.10 -9.34
CA GLY A 126 10.02 -15.57 -9.01
C GLY A 126 10.79 -14.68 -8.02
N ILE A 127 10.14 -13.76 -7.31
CA ILE A 127 10.77 -12.99 -6.22
C ILE A 127 11.17 -13.95 -5.09
N SER A 128 12.39 -13.81 -4.57
CA SER A 128 12.87 -14.68 -3.50
C SER A 128 12.08 -14.49 -2.21
N ASP A 129 11.99 -15.56 -1.40
CA ASP A 129 11.34 -15.52 -0.08
C ASP A 129 11.91 -14.41 0.82
N LYS A 130 13.23 -14.20 0.74
CA LYS A 130 13.94 -13.17 1.50
C LYS A 130 13.50 -11.76 1.07
N ASP A 131 13.36 -11.53 -0.23
CA ASP A 131 12.95 -10.24 -0.75
C ASP A 131 11.46 -9.98 -0.48
N ILE A 132 10.62 -11.02 -0.57
CA ILE A 132 9.20 -10.93 -0.17
C ILE A 132 9.10 -10.55 1.30
N GLN A 133 9.89 -11.19 2.17
CA GLN A 133 9.94 -10.87 3.60
C GLN A 133 10.36 -9.42 3.84
N LEU A 134 11.40 -8.97 3.13
CA LEU A 134 11.92 -7.60 3.23
C LEU A 134 10.88 -6.57 2.76
N LEU A 135 10.33 -6.73 1.56
CA LEU A 135 9.34 -5.83 0.98
C LEU A 135 8.05 -5.75 1.82
N GLY A 136 7.64 -6.88 2.38
CA GLY A 136 6.48 -6.95 3.26
C GLY A 136 6.73 -6.50 4.70
N CYS A 137 7.97 -6.14 5.05
CA CYS A 137 8.38 -5.77 6.42
C CYS A 137 8.01 -6.85 7.46
N TRP A 138 8.11 -8.13 7.11
CA TRP A 138 7.86 -9.21 8.06
C TRP A 138 9.12 -9.50 8.88
N LYS A 139 9.03 -9.34 10.20
CA LYS A 139 10.11 -9.69 11.13
C LYS A 139 10.25 -11.20 11.37
N SER A 140 9.25 -11.99 10.96
CA SER A 140 9.21 -13.44 11.14
C SER A 140 8.82 -14.15 9.85
N ASN A 141 8.82 -15.49 9.89
CA ASN A 141 8.36 -16.31 8.77
C ASN A 141 6.83 -16.31 8.57
N ALA A 142 6.10 -15.38 9.21
CA ALA A 142 4.64 -15.28 9.08
C ALA A 142 4.17 -15.04 7.63
N TYR A 143 5.01 -14.46 6.77
CA TYR A 143 4.72 -14.30 5.34
C TYR A 143 4.53 -15.64 4.62
N LYS A 144 5.19 -16.72 5.09
CA LYS A 144 5.05 -18.06 4.50
C LYS A 144 3.61 -18.55 4.49
N ARG A 145 2.78 -18.16 5.47
CA ARG A 145 1.35 -18.49 5.51
C ARG A 145 0.57 -17.91 4.33
N TYR A 146 1.07 -16.85 3.70
CA TYR A 146 0.47 -16.27 2.51
C TYR A 146 0.98 -16.87 1.21
N ILE A 147 2.18 -17.49 1.26
CA ILE A 147 2.87 -18.08 0.11
C ILE A 147 2.63 -19.60 0.07
N GLU A 148 2.08 -20.18 1.16
CA GLU A 148 1.86 -21.61 1.26
C GLU A 148 0.96 -22.10 0.11
N VAL A 149 1.65 -22.71 -0.74
CA VAL A 149 1.36 -23.76 -1.69
C VAL A 149 -0.05 -23.70 -2.29
N HIS A 150 -0.15 -22.93 -3.37
CA HIS A 150 -1.29 -23.10 -4.27
C HIS A 150 -1.33 -24.60 -4.69
N PRO A 151 -2.50 -25.26 -4.68
CA PRO A 151 -2.63 -26.68 -5.07
C PRO A 151 -1.96 -27.01 -6.40
N ASP A 152 -1.98 -26.08 -7.36
CA ASP A 152 -1.33 -26.23 -8.66
C ASP A 152 0.19 -26.36 -8.57
N HIS A 153 0.83 -25.70 -7.61
CA HIS A 153 2.26 -25.85 -7.38
C HIS A 153 2.62 -27.22 -6.79
N ILE A 154 1.77 -27.76 -5.90
CA ILE A 154 1.94 -29.14 -5.41
C ILE A 154 1.82 -30.11 -6.56
N LEU A 155 0.84 -29.93 -7.45
CA LEU A 155 0.66 -30.77 -8.63
C LEU A 155 1.86 -30.67 -9.58
N GLU A 156 2.40 -29.48 -9.78
CA GLU A 156 3.58 -29.29 -10.64
C GLU A 156 4.83 -29.98 -10.05
N VAL A 157 5.06 -29.82 -8.74
CA VAL A 157 6.17 -30.50 -8.04
C VAL A 157 5.98 -32.00 -8.08
N SER A 158 4.75 -32.52 -7.84
CA SER A 158 4.45 -33.91 -7.88
C SER A 158 4.65 -34.57 -9.27
N ARG A 159 4.48 -33.77 -10.34
CA ARG A 159 4.72 -34.26 -11.72
C ARG A 159 6.20 -34.36 -12.07
N ARG A 160 7.09 -33.74 -11.29
CA ARG A 160 8.55 -33.76 -11.47
C ARG A 160 9.24 -34.90 -10.69
N LEU A 161 8.50 -35.58 -9.80
CA LEU A 161 8.95 -36.78 -9.05
C LEU A 161 8.60 -38.06 -9.82
#